data_7e4cefc04d2a3a1b3cb169a2334be5c3
#
_entry.id   7e4cefc04d2a3a1b3cb169a2334be5c3
#
_cell.length_a   1.000
_cell.length_b   1.000
_cell.length_c   1.000
_cell.angle_alpha   90.00
_cell.angle_beta   90.00
_cell.angle_gamma   90.00
#
_symmetry.space_group_name_H-M   'P 1'
#
loop_
_entity.id
_entity.type
_entity.pdbx_description
1 polymer ?
#
loop_
_entity_poly.entity_id
_entity_poly.type
_entity_poly.pdbx_seq_one_letter_code
_entity_poly.pdbx_strand_id
1 'polypeptide(L)'
;MTIDEVAPGIHRIESDLGPRFMAQYVLAGAERALLVDTGLADTPDAVLAPALGSLGLEPDMILISHADLDHCGGNRRIHELYPRALLACHELDRRWIESNTAMLAENYLWHAPYGIDQPDEAGREEMLAQLGGDAPIDIGLRGGEIVRLARGKRFNVLHLPGHTLGHLGLWDRDSRVAIIIDAALSDGIYDRAGNRLIPPRYYDAAAYRETIQRIRALEPQLLLTAHYQPMDEGAAREFCERSLTHVDAVEAIVREAYAQGETSLRGLTERVIARLGPYPEFSTEIAAGVRSHLSTVA
;
A
#
# COMPACT_ATOMS: atom_id res chain seq x y z
N MET A 1 -5.07 17.64 -8.11
CA MET A 1 -4.03 17.53 -7.08
C MET A 1 -4.27 18.59 -6.01
N THR A 2 -4.22 18.20 -4.74
CA THR A 2 -4.17 19.10 -3.56
C THR A 2 -2.92 18.82 -2.75
N ILE A 3 -2.42 19.83 -2.03
CA ILE A 3 -1.26 19.72 -1.15
C ILE A 3 -1.64 20.33 0.18
N ASP A 4 -1.65 19.52 1.23
CA ASP A 4 -2.02 19.92 2.58
C ASP A 4 -0.89 19.59 3.56
N GLU A 5 -0.48 20.55 4.38
CA GLU A 5 0.40 20.28 5.51
C GLU A 5 -0.45 19.71 6.65
N VAL A 6 -0.45 18.37 6.78
CA VAL A 6 -1.30 17.64 7.74
C VAL A 6 -0.71 17.56 9.14
N ALA A 7 0.60 17.76 9.26
CA ALA A 7 1.33 17.95 10.51
C ALA A 7 2.62 18.72 10.18
N PRO A 8 3.29 19.37 11.16
CA PRO A 8 4.47 20.19 10.90
C PRO A 8 5.52 19.48 10.03
N GLY A 9 5.70 19.99 8.79
CA GLY A 9 6.61 19.44 7.76
C GLY A 9 6.21 18.07 7.23
N ILE A 10 4.94 17.67 7.35
CA ILE A 10 4.36 16.49 6.69
C ILE A 10 3.31 16.99 5.69
N HIS A 11 3.66 16.95 4.41
CA HIS A 11 2.79 17.37 3.33
C HIS A 11 2.15 16.14 2.69
N ARG A 12 0.83 16.12 2.65
CA ARG A 12 0.02 15.13 1.94
C ARG A 12 -0.30 15.68 0.56
N ILE A 13 0.07 14.93 -0.46
CA ILE A 13 -0.20 15.23 -1.87
C ILE A 13 -1.28 14.28 -2.32
N GLU A 14 -2.50 14.78 -2.53
CA GLU A 14 -3.62 13.97 -3.02
C GLU A 14 -3.86 14.23 -4.50
N SER A 15 -3.98 13.15 -5.27
CA SER A 15 -4.32 13.18 -6.70
C SER A 15 -5.41 12.16 -7.02
N ASP A 16 -6.07 12.32 -8.17
CA ASP A 16 -7.07 11.36 -8.62
C ASP A 16 -6.41 10.07 -9.12
N LEU A 17 -7.04 8.95 -8.81
CA LEU A 17 -6.70 7.61 -9.27
C LEU A 17 -7.99 6.93 -9.75
N GLY A 18 -8.40 7.25 -10.98
CA GLY A 18 -9.73 6.86 -11.47
C GLY A 18 -10.85 7.47 -10.59
N PRO A 19 -11.82 6.66 -10.11
CA PRO A 19 -12.91 7.15 -9.25
C PRO A 19 -12.49 7.39 -7.79
N ARG A 20 -11.31 6.95 -7.39
CA ARG A 20 -10.72 7.10 -6.05
C ARG A 20 -9.63 8.18 -6.05
N PHE A 21 -8.94 8.29 -4.96
CA PHE A 21 -7.72 9.12 -4.87
C PHE A 21 -6.55 8.30 -4.33
N MET A 22 -5.37 8.85 -4.53
CA MET A 22 -4.15 8.38 -3.91
C MET A 22 -3.44 9.55 -3.23
N ALA A 23 -2.85 9.31 -2.08
CA ALA A 23 -2.04 10.26 -1.36
C ALA A 23 -0.60 9.76 -1.23
N GLN A 24 0.34 10.56 -1.73
CA GLN A 24 1.75 10.45 -1.42
C GLN A 24 2.13 11.46 -0.33
N TYR A 25 3.28 11.28 0.29
CA TYR A 25 3.71 12.15 1.38
C TYR A 25 5.12 12.68 1.16
N VAL A 26 5.30 13.98 1.43
CA VAL A 26 6.62 14.61 1.51
C VAL A 26 6.86 15.01 2.96
N LEU A 27 7.91 14.46 3.55
CA LEU A 27 8.33 14.75 4.91
C LEU A 27 9.55 15.67 4.83
N ALA A 28 9.36 16.93 5.22
CA ALA A 28 10.38 17.96 5.15
C ALA A 28 10.96 18.26 6.54
N GLY A 29 12.28 18.21 6.63
CA GLY A 29 13.06 18.77 7.73
C GLY A 29 13.85 19.99 7.28
N ALA A 30 14.58 20.62 8.20
CA ALA A 30 15.45 21.75 7.85
C ALA A 30 16.69 21.32 7.05
N GLU A 31 17.03 20.05 7.02
CA GLU A 31 18.27 19.53 6.40
C GLU A 31 17.97 18.60 5.22
N ARG A 32 16.85 17.86 5.26
CA ARG A 32 16.52 16.81 4.28
C ARG A 32 15.03 16.71 4.03
N ALA A 33 14.67 16.17 2.86
CA ALA A 33 13.31 15.79 2.52
C ALA A 33 13.24 14.32 2.12
N LEU A 34 12.15 13.65 2.54
CA LEU A 34 11.81 12.29 2.19
C LEU A 34 10.48 12.30 1.43
N LEU A 35 10.47 11.71 0.23
CA LEU A 35 9.24 11.38 -0.50
C LEU A 35 8.84 9.95 -0.17
N VAL A 36 7.55 9.70 0.05
CA VAL A 36 6.98 8.36 0.24
C VAL A 36 6.10 8.04 -0.95
N ASP A 37 6.47 6.99 -1.68
CA ASP A 37 5.87 6.46 -2.90
C ASP A 37 5.93 7.39 -4.11
N THR A 38 5.87 6.78 -5.29
CA THR A 38 6.07 7.47 -6.56
C THR A 38 4.83 7.47 -7.46
N GLY A 39 3.77 6.74 -7.04
CA GLY A 39 2.55 6.64 -7.83
C GLY A 39 2.68 5.76 -9.07
N LEU A 40 1.81 5.96 -10.04
CA LEU A 40 1.88 5.37 -11.36
C LEU A 40 2.99 6.01 -12.20
N ALA A 41 3.29 5.46 -13.36
CA ALA A 41 4.33 5.90 -14.27
C ALA A 41 4.31 7.40 -14.63
N ASP A 42 3.13 7.99 -14.73
CA ASP A 42 2.92 9.41 -15.06
C ASP A 42 2.87 10.33 -13.83
N THR A 43 2.65 9.79 -12.64
CA THR A 43 2.52 10.55 -11.39
C THR A 43 3.73 11.44 -11.08
N PRO A 44 4.99 11.04 -11.34
CA PRO A 44 6.13 11.93 -11.13
C PRO A 44 6.06 13.24 -11.88
N ASP A 45 5.67 13.22 -13.16
CA ASP A 45 5.55 14.45 -13.99
C ASP A 45 4.26 15.21 -13.72
N ALA A 46 3.14 14.50 -13.59
CA ALA A 46 1.81 15.10 -13.46
C ALA A 46 1.54 15.66 -12.05
N VAL A 47 2.12 15.06 -11.01
CA VAL A 47 1.78 15.33 -9.63
C VAL A 47 2.99 15.70 -8.77
N LEU A 48 4.00 14.82 -8.69
CA LEU A 48 5.05 14.94 -7.67
C LEU A 48 6.03 16.07 -7.96
N ALA A 49 6.53 16.20 -9.20
CA ALA A 49 7.45 17.28 -9.54
C ALA A 49 6.82 18.69 -9.43
N PRO A 50 5.56 18.91 -9.89
CA PRO A 50 4.85 20.16 -9.61
C PRO A 50 4.64 20.43 -8.11
N ALA A 51 4.30 19.39 -7.32
CA ALA A 51 4.09 19.54 -5.87
C ALA A 51 5.40 19.90 -5.15
N LEU A 52 6.48 19.15 -5.41
CA LEU A 52 7.82 19.43 -4.86
C LEU A 52 8.32 20.82 -5.25
N GLY A 53 8.13 21.19 -6.52
CA GLY A 53 8.47 22.56 -6.99
C GLY A 53 7.68 23.65 -6.27
N SER A 54 6.39 23.46 -6.00
CA SER A 54 5.57 24.43 -5.26
C SER A 54 5.96 24.55 -3.79
N LEU A 55 6.47 23.46 -3.20
CA LEU A 55 6.99 23.42 -1.82
C LEU A 55 8.44 23.94 -1.74
N GLY A 56 9.13 24.10 -2.86
CA GLY A 56 10.55 24.44 -2.90
C GLY A 56 11.44 23.33 -2.32
N LEU A 57 11.03 22.07 -2.48
CA LEU A 57 11.71 20.89 -1.94
C LEU A 57 12.27 20.00 -3.06
N GLU A 58 13.42 19.39 -2.78
CA GLU A 58 13.96 18.27 -3.55
C GLU A 58 14.13 17.07 -2.58
N PRO A 59 13.72 15.86 -2.95
CA PRO A 59 13.90 14.72 -2.06
C PRO A 59 15.36 14.28 -2.03
N ASP A 60 15.89 14.00 -0.83
CA ASP A 60 17.18 13.32 -0.63
C ASP A 60 17.02 11.81 -0.65
N MET A 61 15.83 11.34 -0.28
CA MET A 61 15.46 9.92 -0.26
C MET A 61 14.02 9.76 -0.73
N ILE A 62 13.76 8.65 -1.38
CA ILE A 62 12.44 8.21 -1.80
C ILE A 62 12.22 6.83 -1.18
N LEU A 63 11.25 6.71 -0.28
CA LEU A 63 10.87 5.45 0.34
C LEU A 63 9.69 4.87 -0.44
N ILE A 64 9.89 3.70 -1.02
CA ILE A 64 8.82 2.91 -1.60
C ILE A 64 8.25 2.03 -0.49
N SER A 65 7.00 2.27 -0.13
CA SER A 65 6.35 1.60 0.99
C SER A 65 6.17 0.11 0.74
N HIS A 66 5.77 -0.28 -0.48
CA HIS A 66 5.53 -1.67 -0.86
C HIS A 66 5.45 -1.86 -2.39
N ALA A 67 5.32 -3.12 -2.80
CA ALA A 67 5.34 -3.52 -4.20
C ALA A 67 3.94 -3.54 -4.82
N ASP A 68 3.35 -2.36 -5.03
CA ASP A 68 2.14 -2.18 -5.83
C ASP A 68 2.33 -1.12 -6.90
N LEU A 69 1.63 -1.29 -8.03
CA LEU A 69 1.84 -0.47 -9.22
C LEU A 69 1.55 1.01 -8.98
N ASP A 70 0.55 1.35 -8.18
CA ASP A 70 0.20 2.73 -7.82
C ASP A 70 1.08 3.32 -6.72
N HIS A 71 2.06 2.57 -6.21
CA HIS A 71 3.06 3.01 -5.22
C HIS A 71 4.47 3.13 -5.80
N CYS A 72 4.83 2.26 -6.75
CA CYS A 72 6.19 2.21 -7.30
C CYS A 72 6.29 2.35 -8.83
N GLY A 73 5.16 2.53 -9.53
CA GLY A 73 5.14 2.68 -11.00
C GLY A 73 5.95 3.87 -11.50
N GLY A 74 6.03 4.94 -10.72
CA GLY A 74 6.81 6.12 -11.05
C GLY A 74 8.31 6.04 -10.75
N ASN A 75 8.84 4.92 -10.25
CA ASN A 75 10.21 4.82 -9.75
C ASN A 75 11.28 5.22 -10.77
N ARG A 76 11.18 4.71 -11.99
CA ARG A 76 12.12 5.07 -13.06
C ARG A 76 12.08 6.56 -13.34
N ARG A 77 10.89 7.12 -13.49
CA ARG A 77 10.73 8.51 -13.85
C ARG A 77 11.16 9.47 -12.74
N ILE A 78 10.83 9.17 -11.50
CA ILE A 78 11.25 10.01 -10.37
C ILE A 78 12.79 10.00 -10.20
N HIS A 79 13.43 8.86 -10.45
CA HIS A 79 14.89 8.77 -10.43
C HIS A 79 15.55 9.60 -11.54
N GLU A 80 14.93 9.67 -12.73
CA GLU A 80 15.40 10.56 -13.81
C GLU A 80 15.26 12.04 -13.44
N LEU A 81 14.17 12.43 -12.75
CA LEU A 81 13.92 13.81 -12.33
C LEU A 81 14.82 14.22 -11.15
N TYR A 82 15.09 13.32 -10.23
CA TYR A 82 15.87 13.54 -9.00
C TYR A 82 17.01 12.53 -8.87
N PRO A 83 18.02 12.54 -9.75
CA PRO A 83 19.06 11.50 -9.83
C PRO A 83 20.01 11.47 -8.62
N ARG A 84 19.85 12.39 -7.68
CA ARG A 84 20.63 12.44 -6.43
C ARG A 84 19.87 11.85 -5.26
N ALA A 85 18.55 11.65 -5.40
CA ALA A 85 17.73 11.02 -4.38
C ALA A 85 17.97 9.51 -4.37
N LEU A 86 18.10 8.93 -3.17
CA LEU A 86 18.30 7.49 -2.99
C LEU A 86 16.94 6.79 -2.89
N LEU A 87 16.70 5.79 -3.73
CA LEU A 87 15.51 4.94 -3.67
C LEU A 87 15.71 3.84 -2.63
N ALA A 88 14.76 3.72 -1.70
CA ALA A 88 14.80 2.73 -0.64
C ALA A 88 13.49 1.95 -0.59
N CYS A 89 13.55 0.65 -0.34
CA CYS A 89 12.40 -0.21 -0.08
C CYS A 89 12.77 -1.33 0.89
N HIS A 90 11.81 -2.14 1.30
CA HIS A 90 12.10 -3.35 2.07
C HIS A 90 12.71 -4.44 1.18
N GLU A 91 13.71 -5.17 1.72
CA GLU A 91 14.41 -6.25 0.99
C GLU A 91 13.47 -7.35 0.47
N LEU A 92 12.37 -7.64 1.17
CA LEU A 92 11.41 -8.68 0.75
C LEU A 92 10.57 -8.29 -0.47
N ASP A 93 10.31 -7.00 -0.68
CA ASP A 93 9.55 -6.50 -1.81
C ASP A 93 10.47 -6.04 -2.96
N ARG A 94 11.78 -5.93 -2.72
CA ARG A 94 12.77 -5.38 -3.64
C ARG A 94 12.70 -6.00 -5.04
N ARG A 95 12.58 -7.34 -5.12
CA ARG A 95 12.52 -8.05 -6.42
C ARG A 95 11.38 -7.56 -7.29
N TRP A 96 10.20 -7.35 -6.71
CA TRP A 96 9.03 -6.87 -7.44
C TRP A 96 9.15 -5.40 -7.79
N ILE A 97 9.70 -4.59 -6.89
CA ILE A 97 9.88 -3.15 -7.09
C ILE A 97 10.93 -2.85 -8.16
N GLU A 98 11.99 -3.65 -8.26
CA GLU A 98 13.06 -3.48 -9.28
C GLU A 98 12.67 -4.05 -10.65
N SER A 99 11.71 -4.98 -10.72
CA SER A 99 11.36 -5.66 -11.97
C SER A 99 9.85 -5.69 -12.21
N ASN A 100 9.38 -4.89 -13.15
CA ASN A 100 7.98 -4.83 -13.56
C ASN A 100 7.45 -6.17 -14.06
N THR A 101 8.29 -6.93 -14.76
CA THR A 101 7.93 -8.28 -15.25
C THR A 101 7.75 -9.24 -14.07
N ALA A 102 8.63 -9.21 -13.07
CA ALA A 102 8.48 -10.02 -11.86
C ALA A 102 7.25 -9.61 -11.08
N MET A 103 7.02 -8.31 -10.90
CA MET A 103 5.82 -7.80 -10.24
C MET A 103 4.56 -8.27 -10.95
N LEU A 104 4.45 -8.10 -12.25
CA LEU A 104 3.26 -8.53 -12.99
C LEU A 104 3.03 -10.05 -12.84
N ALA A 105 4.05 -10.87 -13.02
CA ALA A 105 3.91 -12.33 -13.01
C ALA A 105 3.65 -12.88 -11.60
N GLU A 106 4.36 -12.39 -10.59
CA GLU A 106 4.41 -13.00 -9.26
C GLU A 106 3.49 -12.30 -8.24
N ASN A 107 3.18 -11.00 -8.44
CA ASN A 107 2.30 -10.25 -7.55
C ASN A 107 0.86 -10.16 -8.11
N TYR A 108 0.67 -9.96 -9.42
CA TYR A 108 -0.66 -9.77 -10.00
C TYR A 108 -1.24 -11.01 -10.70
N LEU A 109 -0.42 -11.79 -11.42
CA LEU A 109 -0.90 -12.91 -12.23
C LEU A 109 -0.71 -14.28 -11.56
N TRP A 110 -0.24 -14.32 -10.31
CA TRP A 110 0.07 -15.57 -9.60
C TRP A 110 -1.11 -16.54 -9.46
N HIS A 111 -2.34 -16.04 -9.53
CA HIS A 111 -3.56 -16.82 -9.31
C HIS A 111 -4.11 -17.49 -10.59
N ALA A 112 -3.49 -17.26 -11.76
CA ALA A 112 -3.87 -17.89 -13.03
C ALA A 112 -3.98 -19.43 -12.95
N PRO A 113 -3.04 -20.17 -12.34
CA PRO A 113 -3.12 -21.64 -12.25
C PRO A 113 -4.33 -22.16 -11.46
N TYR A 114 -4.98 -21.30 -10.66
CA TYR A 114 -6.14 -21.65 -9.85
C TYR A 114 -7.47 -21.40 -10.56
N GLY A 115 -7.45 -21.03 -11.86
CA GLY A 115 -8.64 -20.77 -12.68
C GLY A 115 -9.37 -19.46 -12.30
N ILE A 116 -8.71 -18.55 -11.58
CA ILE A 116 -9.22 -17.22 -11.28
C ILE A 116 -8.96 -16.33 -12.49
N ASP A 117 -9.95 -15.51 -12.85
CA ASP A 117 -9.89 -14.65 -14.03
C ASP A 117 -8.67 -13.71 -14.00
N GLN A 118 -8.08 -13.56 -15.17
CA GLN A 118 -6.89 -12.77 -15.40
C GLN A 118 -7.20 -11.61 -16.35
N PRO A 119 -6.47 -10.50 -16.27
CA PRO A 119 -6.51 -9.48 -17.30
C PRO A 119 -6.10 -10.11 -18.65
N ASP A 120 -6.76 -9.69 -19.72
CA ASP A 120 -6.39 -10.03 -21.07
C ASP A 120 -5.05 -9.38 -21.47
N GLU A 121 -4.62 -9.56 -22.72
CA GLU A 121 -3.34 -9.03 -23.21
C GLU A 121 -3.30 -7.49 -23.10
N ALA A 122 -4.38 -6.82 -23.48
CA ALA A 122 -4.47 -5.36 -23.40
C ALA A 122 -4.40 -4.86 -21.95
N GLY A 123 -5.08 -5.53 -21.02
CA GLY A 123 -5.02 -5.21 -19.59
C GLY A 123 -3.62 -5.42 -19.00
N ARG A 124 -2.88 -6.44 -19.45
CA ARG A 124 -1.48 -6.66 -19.03
C ARG A 124 -0.54 -5.59 -19.58
N GLU A 125 -0.73 -5.17 -20.83
CA GLU A 125 0.03 -4.08 -21.44
C GLU A 125 -0.23 -2.75 -20.71
N GLU A 126 -1.49 -2.50 -20.33
CA GLU A 126 -1.85 -1.33 -19.54
C GLU A 126 -1.17 -1.36 -18.15
N MET A 127 -1.20 -2.49 -17.45
CA MET A 127 -0.51 -2.63 -16.16
C MET A 127 1.00 -2.38 -16.29
N LEU A 128 1.65 -2.90 -17.34
CA LEU A 128 3.07 -2.64 -17.60
C LEU A 128 3.33 -1.17 -17.93
N ALA A 129 2.43 -0.51 -18.66
CA ALA A 129 2.53 0.92 -18.93
C ALA A 129 2.42 1.76 -17.64
N GLN A 130 1.55 1.35 -16.71
CA GLN A 130 1.39 1.99 -15.41
C GLN A 130 2.62 1.79 -14.50
N LEU A 131 3.40 0.73 -14.70
CA LEU A 131 4.64 0.45 -13.99
C LEU A 131 5.86 1.25 -14.51
N GLY A 132 5.78 1.87 -15.67
CA GLY A 132 6.74 2.85 -16.20
C GLY A 132 8.17 2.36 -16.50
N GLY A 133 8.51 1.10 -16.22
CA GLY A 133 9.81 0.50 -16.47
C GLY A 133 10.62 0.20 -15.20
N ASP A 134 11.56 -0.72 -15.33
CA ASP A 134 12.42 -1.17 -14.24
C ASP A 134 13.29 -0.03 -13.69
N ALA A 135 13.49 -0.01 -12.38
CA ALA A 135 14.36 0.95 -11.69
C ALA A 135 15.12 0.26 -10.55
N PRO A 136 16.44 0.50 -10.42
CA PRO A 136 17.22 -0.08 -9.32
C PRO A 136 16.84 0.57 -7.99
N ILE A 137 16.97 -0.19 -6.92
CA ILE A 137 16.85 0.26 -5.54
C ILE A 137 18.25 0.42 -4.93
N ASP A 138 18.55 1.60 -4.38
CA ASP A 138 19.84 1.91 -3.78
C ASP A 138 19.98 1.32 -2.38
N ILE A 139 18.90 1.35 -1.58
CA ILE A 139 18.94 0.98 -0.16
C ILE A 139 17.85 -0.06 0.14
N GLY A 140 18.28 -1.24 0.61
CA GLY A 140 17.38 -2.24 1.20
C GLY A 140 17.20 -2.01 2.70
N LEU A 141 15.94 -1.88 3.12
CA LEU A 141 15.54 -1.70 4.52
C LEU A 141 14.93 -3.00 5.08
N ARG A 142 14.86 -3.09 6.40
CA ARG A 142 14.27 -4.26 7.10
C ARG A 142 13.26 -3.89 8.17
N GLY A 143 13.12 -2.60 8.46
CA GLY A 143 12.37 -2.07 9.60
C GLY A 143 13.27 -1.92 10.84
N GLY A 144 12.99 -0.88 11.62
CA GLY A 144 13.77 -0.47 12.78
C GLY A 144 14.80 0.62 12.48
N GLU A 145 15.05 0.94 11.22
CA GLU A 145 15.89 2.06 10.83
C GLU A 145 15.26 3.40 11.26
N ILE A 146 16.11 4.43 11.35
CA ILE A 146 15.67 5.79 11.69
C ILE A 146 16.06 6.73 10.56
N VAL A 147 15.05 7.32 9.92
CA VAL A 147 15.22 8.41 8.97
C VAL A 147 15.26 9.73 9.73
N ARG A 148 16.37 10.47 9.62
CA ARG A 148 16.53 11.79 10.24
C ARG A 148 16.46 12.87 9.17
N LEU A 149 15.53 13.80 9.33
CA LEU A 149 15.31 14.90 8.40
C LEU A 149 15.87 16.23 8.93
N ALA A 150 16.03 16.34 10.25
CA ALA A 150 16.67 17.46 10.95
C ALA A 150 16.99 17.08 12.39
N ARG A 151 17.69 17.97 13.13
CA ARG A 151 17.82 17.82 14.57
C ARG A 151 16.45 17.85 15.24
N GLY A 152 16.08 16.75 15.93
CA GLY A 152 14.79 16.58 16.59
C GLY A 152 13.64 16.13 15.69
N LYS A 153 13.86 15.96 14.37
CA LYS A 153 12.85 15.42 13.47
C LYS A 153 13.31 14.09 12.88
N ARG A 154 12.67 13.00 13.31
CA ARG A 154 13.05 11.63 12.94
C ARG A 154 11.82 10.74 12.86
N PHE A 155 11.88 9.77 11.94
CA PHE A 155 10.87 8.75 11.77
C PHE A 155 11.49 7.36 11.95
N ASN A 156 10.84 6.50 12.73
CA ASN A 156 11.17 5.10 12.78
C ASN A 156 10.54 4.41 11.57
N VAL A 157 11.32 3.64 10.83
CA VAL A 157 10.82 2.76 9.77
C VAL A 157 10.18 1.55 10.43
N LEU A 158 8.92 1.31 10.15
CA LEU A 158 8.16 0.16 10.64
C LEU A 158 8.08 -0.89 9.55
N HIS A 159 8.42 -2.13 9.84
CA HIS A 159 8.07 -3.27 9.00
C HIS A 159 6.64 -3.69 9.37
N LEU A 160 5.71 -3.60 8.41
CA LEU A 160 4.27 -3.81 8.57
C LEU A 160 3.77 -4.87 7.56
N PRO A 161 4.25 -6.13 7.67
CA PRO A 161 3.95 -7.18 6.70
C PRO A 161 2.49 -7.60 6.73
N GLY A 162 2.05 -8.20 5.62
CA GLY A 162 0.72 -8.79 5.49
C GLY A 162 0.05 -8.40 4.17
N HIS A 163 -0.10 -7.11 3.88
CA HIS A 163 -0.54 -6.61 2.57
C HIS A 163 0.46 -7.05 1.49
N THR A 164 1.73 -6.67 1.62
CA THR A 164 2.88 -7.35 1.01
C THR A 164 3.79 -7.88 2.11
N LEU A 165 4.80 -8.70 1.74
CA LEU A 165 5.75 -9.23 2.72
C LEU A 165 6.71 -8.17 3.24
N GLY A 166 7.03 -7.18 2.41
CA GLY A 166 7.99 -6.12 2.69
C GLY A 166 7.35 -4.75 2.96
N HIS A 167 6.06 -4.69 3.29
CA HIS A 167 5.41 -3.39 3.52
C HIS A 167 6.10 -2.59 4.62
N LEU A 168 6.40 -1.31 4.32
CA LEU A 168 6.99 -0.36 5.25
C LEU A 168 6.03 0.78 5.59
N GLY A 169 6.11 1.24 6.82
CA GLY A 169 5.50 2.48 7.27
C GLY A 169 6.48 3.35 8.05
N LEU A 170 6.05 4.53 8.45
CA LEU A 170 6.83 5.50 9.19
C LEU A 170 6.11 5.92 10.48
N TRP A 171 6.86 6.04 11.55
CA TRP A 171 6.35 6.45 12.86
C TRP A 171 7.18 7.59 13.46
N ASP A 172 6.54 8.73 13.65
CA ASP A 172 7.06 9.80 14.49
C ASP A 172 6.49 9.65 15.91
N ARG A 173 7.33 9.17 16.82
CA ARG A 173 6.94 8.93 18.21
C ARG A 173 6.62 10.23 18.97
N ASP A 174 7.31 11.32 18.63
CA ASP A 174 7.22 12.56 19.38
C ASP A 174 5.91 13.30 19.07
N SER A 175 5.47 13.28 17.80
CA SER A 175 4.18 13.83 17.35
C SER A 175 3.05 12.80 17.31
N ARG A 176 3.33 11.51 17.52
CA ARG A 176 2.40 10.39 17.38
C ARG A 176 1.70 10.35 16.01
N VAL A 177 2.46 10.63 14.94
CA VAL A 177 2.01 10.50 13.56
C VAL A 177 2.47 9.16 13.01
N ALA A 178 1.53 8.34 12.52
CA ALA A 178 1.81 7.09 11.82
C ALA A 178 1.44 7.23 10.34
N ILE A 179 2.38 6.95 9.44
CA ILE A 179 2.16 6.87 7.99
C ILE A 179 2.26 5.38 7.64
N ILE A 180 1.12 4.74 7.43
CA ILE A 180 1.05 3.28 7.27
C ILE A 180 0.75 2.86 5.83
N ILE A 181 0.46 3.83 4.96
CA ILE A 181 0.12 3.61 3.55
C ILE A 181 -0.99 2.55 3.44
N ASP A 182 -0.71 1.35 2.93
CA ASP A 182 -1.68 0.28 2.71
C ASP A 182 -1.49 -0.93 3.65
N ALA A 183 -0.74 -0.74 4.76
CA ALA A 183 -0.54 -1.79 5.75
C ALA A 183 -1.84 -2.25 6.44
N ALA A 184 -2.92 -1.49 6.30
CA ALA A 184 -4.29 -1.84 6.65
C ALA A 184 -5.25 -1.14 5.67
N LEU A 185 -6.34 -1.83 5.27
CA LEU A 185 -7.27 -1.36 4.23
C LEU A 185 -8.75 -1.43 4.65
N SER A 186 -9.03 -1.36 5.95
CA SER A 186 -10.40 -1.45 6.46
C SER A 186 -11.14 -2.68 5.89
N ASP A 187 -12.34 -2.51 5.39
CA ASP A 187 -13.14 -3.50 4.68
C ASP A 187 -13.12 -3.30 3.15
N GLY A 188 -12.24 -2.43 2.63
CA GLY A 188 -12.03 -2.16 1.21
C GLY A 188 -11.69 -0.71 0.91
N ILE A 189 -11.21 -0.44 -0.30
CA ILE A 189 -10.93 0.91 -0.79
C ILE A 189 -12.21 1.47 -1.43
N TYR A 190 -12.46 2.75 -1.19
CA TYR A 190 -13.69 3.46 -1.57
C TYR A 190 -13.43 4.50 -2.65
N ASP A 191 -14.47 4.79 -3.45
CA ASP A 191 -14.48 5.97 -4.30
C ASP A 191 -14.72 7.25 -3.49
N ARG A 192 -14.64 8.41 -4.16
CA ARG A 192 -14.90 9.71 -3.54
C ARG A 192 -16.36 9.90 -3.09
N ALA A 193 -17.29 9.10 -3.59
CA ALA A 193 -18.69 9.12 -3.20
C ALA A 193 -19.02 8.19 -2.01
N GLY A 194 -18.01 7.43 -1.54
CA GLY A 194 -18.17 6.49 -0.42
C GLY A 194 -18.68 5.12 -0.83
N ASN A 195 -18.61 4.76 -2.12
CA ASN A 195 -18.94 3.40 -2.58
C ASN A 195 -17.66 2.55 -2.48
N ARG A 196 -17.78 1.35 -1.92
CA ARG A 196 -16.69 0.41 -1.85
C ARG A 196 -16.39 -0.19 -3.22
N LEU A 197 -15.14 -0.11 -3.66
CA LEU A 197 -14.71 -0.54 -4.99
C LEU A 197 -13.86 -1.80 -4.96
N ILE A 198 -12.84 -1.85 -4.11
CA ILE A 198 -11.75 -2.84 -4.13
C ILE A 198 -11.71 -3.57 -2.79
N PRO A 199 -11.57 -4.92 -2.76
CA PRO A 199 -11.39 -5.64 -1.52
C PRO A 199 -10.02 -5.37 -0.89
N PRO A 200 -9.86 -5.51 0.43
CA PRO A 200 -8.54 -5.54 1.04
C PRO A 200 -7.73 -6.72 0.51
N ARG A 201 -6.53 -6.45 0.00
CA ARG A 201 -5.57 -7.48 -0.39
C ARG A 201 -4.57 -7.71 0.73
N TYR A 202 -4.26 -8.95 1.03
CA TYR A 202 -3.16 -9.36 1.90
C TYR A 202 -2.69 -10.77 1.56
N TYR A 203 -1.38 -10.99 1.64
CA TYR A 203 -0.75 -12.27 1.30
C TYR A 203 -0.56 -13.17 2.51
N ASP A 204 -0.50 -12.59 3.71
CA ASP A 204 -0.33 -13.30 4.97
C ASP A 204 -1.34 -12.75 6.01
N ALA A 205 -2.38 -13.52 6.27
CA ALA A 205 -3.45 -13.14 7.17
C ALA A 205 -2.98 -13.00 8.64
N ALA A 206 -2.04 -13.83 9.07
CA ALA A 206 -1.51 -13.78 10.43
C ALA A 206 -0.65 -12.52 10.63
N ALA A 207 0.29 -12.28 9.70
CA ALA A 207 1.11 -11.08 9.70
C ALA A 207 0.27 -9.80 9.55
N TYR A 208 -0.78 -9.83 8.71
CA TYR A 208 -1.68 -8.69 8.52
C TYR A 208 -2.46 -8.35 9.80
N ARG A 209 -2.97 -9.36 10.52
CA ARG A 209 -3.60 -9.17 11.84
C ARG A 209 -2.62 -8.56 12.84
N GLU A 210 -1.40 -9.11 12.93
CA GLU A 210 -0.38 -8.61 13.83
C GLU A 210 -0.02 -7.16 13.51
N THR A 211 0.14 -6.83 12.22
CA THR A 211 0.39 -5.47 11.74
C THR A 211 -0.71 -4.51 12.18
N ILE A 212 -2.00 -4.86 11.97
CA ILE A 212 -3.12 -4.02 12.39
C ILE A 212 -3.14 -3.82 13.91
N GLN A 213 -2.86 -4.89 14.69
CA GLN A 213 -2.79 -4.80 16.15
C GLN A 213 -1.63 -3.90 16.60
N ARG A 214 -0.47 -3.98 15.94
CA ARG A 214 0.67 -3.09 16.21
C ARG A 214 0.34 -1.64 15.88
N ILE A 215 -0.28 -1.35 14.74
CA ILE A 215 -0.73 0.00 14.39
C ILE A 215 -1.68 0.55 15.47
N ARG A 216 -2.66 -0.24 15.89
CA ARG A 216 -3.58 0.13 16.97
C ARG A 216 -2.85 0.41 18.29
N ALA A 217 -1.84 -0.39 18.63
CA ALA A 217 -1.06 -0.24 19.85
C ALA A 217 -0.12 0.98 19.84
N LEU A 218 0.18 1.58 18.68
CA LEU A 218 0.88 2.87 18.61
C LEU A 218 0.02 4.02 19.15
N GLU A 219 -1.30 3.86 19.17
CA GLU A 219 -2.28 4.90 19.54
C GLU A 219 -1.98 6.22 18.82
N PRO A 220 -1.94 6.24 17.47
CA PRO A 220 -1.54 7.43 16.73
C PRO A 220 -2.55 8.56 16.94
N GLN A 221 -2.07 9.78 17.16
CA GLN A 221 -2.90 10.96 17.14
C GLN A 221 -3.31 11.37 15.73
N LEU A 222 -2.49 10.97 14.75
CA LEU A 222 -2.76 11.13 13.32
C LEU A 222 -2.31 9.88 12.59
N LEU A 223 -3.25 9.21 11.93
CA LEU A 223 -3.00 8.06 11.05
C LEU A 223 -3.15 8.49 9.59
N LEU A 224 -2.14 8.20 8.78
CA LEU A 224 -2.04 8.58 7.38
C LEU A 224 -1.89 7.32 6.51
N THR A 225 -2.68 7.25 5.45
CA THR A 225 -2.77 6.13 4.50
C THR A 225 -2.77 6.65 3.07
N ALA A 226 -2.69 5.76 2.07
CA ALA A 226 -2.73 6.18 0.67
C ALA A 226 -4.16 6.46 0.17
N HIS A 227 -5.17 5.71 0.62
CA HIS A 227 -6.51 5.69 0.03
C HIS A 227 -7.62 6.20 0.94
N TYR A 228 -7.29 6.74 2.12
CA TYR A 228 -8.27 7.30 3.06
C TYR A 228 -7.86 8.70 3.50
N GLN A 229 -8.83 9.47 3.97
CA GLN A 229 -8.54 10.77 4.56
C GLN A 229 -7.75 10.62 5.87
N PRO A 230 -6.97 11.63 6.27
CA PRO A 230 -6.27 11.63 7.55
C PRO A 230 -7.23 11.33 8.71
N MET A 231 -6.82 10.45 9.61
CA MET A 231 -7.63 9.96 10.71
C MET A 231 -7.05 10.40 12.05
N ASP A 232 -7.88 10.96 12.92
CA ASP A 232 -7.54 11.16 14.31
C ASP A 232 -7.49 9.84 15.10
N GLU A 233 -7.17 9.90 16.38
CA GLU A 233 -7.03 8.72 17.25
C GLU A 233 -8.30 7.84 17.29
N GLY A 234 -9.49 8.47 17.31
CA GLY A 234 -10.77 7.77 17.34
C GLY A 234 -11.04 7.05 16.03
N ALA A 235 -10.93 7.77 14.92
CA ALA A 235 -11.11 7.21 13.57
C ALA A 235 -10.05 6.14 13.23
N ALA A 236 -8.81 6.31 13.68
CA ALA A 236 -7.75 5.33 13.51
C ALA A 236 -8.06 4.01 14.22
N ARG A 237 -8.61 4.08 15.42
CA ARG A 237 -9.06 2.90 16.18
C ARG A 237 -10.18 2.16 15.45
N GLU A 238 -11.22 2.88 15.03
CA GLU A 238 -12.34 2.30 14.27
C GLU A 238 -11.88 1.69 12.94
N PHE A 239 -10.94 2.34 12.26
CA PHE A 239 -10.33 1.83 11.04
C PHE A 239 -9.63 0.49 11.27
N CYS A 240 -8.81 0.38 12.30
CA CYS A 240 -8.15 -0.87 12.68
C CYS A 240 -9.16 -1.96 13.06
N GLU A 241 -10.21 -1.63 13.81
CA GLU A 241 -11.26 -2.58 14.21
C GLU A 241 -12.04 -3.09 13.00
N ARG A 242 -12.39 -2.24 12.05
CA ARG A 242 -13.04 -2.66 10.79
C ARG A 242 -12.11 -3.56 9.96
N SER A 243 -10.82 -3.23 9.89
CA SER A 243 -9.83 -4.08 9.21
C SER A 243 -9.77 -5.48 9.81
N LEU A 244 -9.69 -5.60 11.14
CA LEU A 244 -9.70 -6.90 11.83
C LEU A 244 -11.01 -7.66 11.61
N THR A 245 -12.14 -6.98 11.71
CA THR A 245 -13.47 -7.58 11.48
C THR A 245 -13.58 -8.15 10.07
N HIS A 246 -13.03 -7.44 9.06
CA HIS A 246 -13.03 -7.94 7.69
C HIS A 246 -12.18 -9.22 7.56
N VAL A 247 -10.98 -9.24 8.13
CA VAL A 247 -10.10 -10.43 8.11
C VAL A 247 -10.79 -11.62 8.78
N ASP A 248 -11.48 -11.40 9.91
CA ASP A 248 -12.26 -12.43 10.62
C ASP A 248 -13.42 -12.95 9.78
N ALA A 249 -14.11 -12.05 9.06
CA ALA A 249 -15.22 -12.43 8.18
C ALA A 249 -14.73 -13.29 7.00
N VAL A 250 -13.59 -12.93 6.36
CA VAL A 250 -12.99 -13.75 5.30
C VAL A 250 -12.66 -15.15 5.85
N GLU A 251 -11.98 -15.23 7.00
CA GLU A 251 -11.62 -16.50 7.63
C GLU A 251 -12.86 -17.37 7.90
N ALA A 252 -13.92 -16.79 8.49
CA ALA A 252 -15.14 -17.51 8.81
C ALA A 252 -15.80 -18.10 7.56
N ILE A 253 -15.86 -17.33 6.46
CA ILE A 253 -16.43 -17.78 5.19
C ILE A 253 -15.60 -18.91 4.58
N VAL A 254 -14.27 -18.77 4.59
CA VAL A 254 -13.36 -19.81 4.07
C VAL A 254 -13.52 -21.11 4.86
N ARG A 255 -13.54 -21.06 6.22
CA ARG A 255 -13.76 -22.23 7.09
C ARG A 255 -15.10 -22.90 6.83
N GLU A 256 -16.17 -22.11 6.75
CA GLU A 256 -17.52 -22.63 6.48
C GLU A 256 -17.59 -23.34 5.13
N ALA A 257 -17.09 -22.67 4.07
CA ALA A 257 -17.11 -23.22 2.72
C ALA A 257 -16.24 -24.48 2.60
N TYR A 258 -15.06 -24.48 3.22
CA TYR A 258 -14.18 -25.66 3.25
C TYR A 258 -14.85 -26.84 3.96
N ALA A 259 -15.49 -26.63 5.08
CA ALA A 259 -16.25 -27.66 5.81
C ALA A 259 -17.44 -28.20 5.00
N GLN A 260 -17.96 -27.44 4.05
CA GLN A 260 -19.01 -27.85 3.09
C GLN A 260 -18.45 -28.56 1.85
N GLY A 261 -17.13 -28.76 1.76
CA GLY A 261 -16.46 -29.50 0.68
C GLY A 261 -15.93 -28.62 -0.46
N GLU A 262 -16.01 -27.28 -0.35
CA GLU A 262 -15.35 -26.40 -1.31
C GLU A 262 -13.86 -26.25 -0.96
N THR A 263 -12.98 -26.83 -1.78
CA THR A 263 -11.53 -26.85 -1.54
C THR A 263 -10.74 -26.06 -2.59
N SER A 264 -11.40 -25.61 -3.66
CA SER A 264 -10.72 -24.86 -4.72
C SER A 264 -10.58 -23.38 -4.33
N LEU A 265 -9.41 -22.79 -4.62
CA LEU A 265 -9.18 -21.36 -4.36
C LEU A 265 -10.22 -20.49 -5.10
N ARG A 266 -10.55 -20.84 -6.34
CA ARG A 266 -11.58 -20.14 -7.13
C ARG A 266 -12.93 -20.16 -6.42
N GLY A 267 -13.45 -21.33 -6.08
CA GLY A 267 -14.77 -21.46 -5.46
C GLY A 267 -14.85 -20.76 -4.11
N LEU A 268 -13.77 -20.84 -3.29
CA LEU A 268 -13.67 -20.10 -2.03
C LEU A 268 -13.68 -18.59 -2.27
N THR A 269 -12.92 -18.10 -3.26
CA THR A 269 -12.87 -16.68 -3.62
C THR A 269 -14.25 -16.18 -4.07
N GLU A 270 -14.95 -16.93 -4.93
CA GLU A 270 -16.31 -16.60 -5.39
C GLU A 270 -17.31 -16.52 -4.21
N ARG A 271 -17.19 -17.41 -3.22
CA ARG A 271 -18.06 -17.38 -2.03
C ARG A 271 -17.76 -16.17 -1.14
N VAL A 272 -16.49 -15.78 -0.97
CA VAL A 272 -16.13 -14.59 -0.21
C VAL A 272 -16.64 -13.33 -0.92
N ILE A 273 -16.47 -13.20 -2.23
CA ILE A 273 -16.98 -12.09 -3.01
C ILE A 273 -18.51 -12.00 -2.91
N ALA A 274 -19.21 -13.13 -3.00
CA ALA A 274 -20.67 -13.18 -2.90
C ALA A 274 -21.21 -12.73 -1.54
N ARG A 275 -20.45 -12.94 -0.45
CA ARG A 275 -20.88 -12.61 0.91
C ARG A 275 -20.41 -11.25 1.41
N LEU A 276 -19.23 -10.80 1.02
CA LEU A 276 -18.65 -9.53 1.47
C LEU A 276 -18.69 -8.42 0.42
N GLY A 277 -18.83 -8.77 -0.87
CA GLY A 277 -18.95 -7.82 -1.97
C GLY A 277 -20.30 -7.05 -2.00
N PRO A 278 -20.59 -6.35 -3.08
CA PRO A 278 -19.82 -6.37 -4.32
C PRO A 278 -18.49 -5.62 -4.23
N TYR A 279 -17.54 -6.02 -5.08
CA TYR A 279 -16.30 -5.32 -5.36
C TYR A 279 -16.25 -5.09 -6.87
N PRO A 280 -16.70 -3.93 -7.37
CA PRO A 280 -16.79 -3.66 -8.81
C PRO A 280 -15.44 -3.57 -9.49
N GLU A 281 -14.38 -3.26 -8.75
CA GLU A 281 -13.00 -3.21 -9.26
C GLU A 281 -12.13 -4.25 -8.55
N PHE A 282 -11.25 -4.90 -9.30
CA PHE A 282 -10.22 -5.81 -8.79
C PHE A 282 -10.73 -6.86 -7.79
N SER A 283 -11.95 -7.37 -7.99
CA SER A 283 -12.59 -8.31 -7.05
C SER A 283 -11.73 -9.57 -6.78
N THR A 284 -10.90 -9.98 -7.73
CA THR A 284 -10.01 -11.14 -7.62
C THR A 284 -8.82 -10.92 -6.67
N GLU A 285 -8.51 -9.67 -6.30
CA GLU A 285 -7.44 -9.35 -5.34
C GLU A 285 -7.67 -9.99 -3.95
N ILE A 286 -8.92 -10.25 -3.58
CA ILE A 286 -9.26 -10.94 -2.33
C ILE A 286 -8.75 -12.38 -2.29
N ALA A 287 -8.41 -12.98 -3.45
CA ALA A 287 -7.91 -14.34 -3.53
C ALA A 287 -6.61 -14.57 -2.75
N ALA A 288 -5.78 -13.55 -2.61
CA ALA A 288 -4.55 -13.62 -1.80
C ALA A 288 -4.89 -13.90 -0.33
N GLY A 289 -5.81 -13.15 0.25
CA GLY A 289 -6.30 -13.37 1.62
C GLY A 289 -6.99 -14.72 1.76
N VAL A 290 -7.86 -15.10 0.82
CA VAL A 290 -8.52 -16.42 0.81
C VAL A 290 -7.49 -17.54 0.80
N ARG A 291 -6.44 -17.46 -0.02
CA ARG A 291 -5.35 -18.44 -0.07
C ARG A 291 -4.62 -18.54 1.27
N SER A 292 -4.36 -17.39 1.91
CA SER A 292 -3.70 -17.38 3.22
C SER A 292 -4.54 -18.10 4.29
N HIS A 293 -5.84 -17.84 4.33
CA HIS A 293 -6.74 -18.54 5.26
C HIS A 293 -6.90 -20.02 4.92
N LEU A 294 -6.97 -20.39 3.63
CA LEU A 294 -7.05 -21.79 3.22
C LEU A 294 -5.85 -22.58 3.74
N SER A 295 -4.65 -22.03 3.75
CA SER A 295 -3.44 -22.70 4.27
C SER A 295 -3.51 -23.04 5.78
N THR A 296 -4.45 -22.44 6.51
CA THR A 296 -4.63 -22.68 7.96
C THR A 296 -5.80 -23.61 8.26
N VAL A 297 -6.70 -23.89 7.31
CA VAL A 297 -7.89 -24.73 7.50
C VAL A 297 -7.78 -26.07 6.75
N ALA A 298 -6.88 -26.19 5.78
CA ALA A 298 -6.56 -27.41 5.05
C ALA A 298 -5.52 -28.25 5.82
#